data_9e8652efe09e67c3cf23baf1fecf37c1
#
_entry.id   9e8652efe09e67c3cf23baf1fecf37c1
#
_cell.length_a   1.000
_cell.length_b   1.000
_cell.length_c   1.000
_cell.angle_alpha   90.00
_cell.angle_beta   90.00
_cell.angle_gamma   90.00
#
_symmetry.space_group_name_H-M   'P 1'
#
loop_
_entity.id
_entity.type
_entity.pdbx_description
1 polymer ?
#
loop_
_entity_poly.entity_id
_entity_poly.type
_entity_poly.pdbx_seq_one_letter_code
_entity_poly.pdbx_strand_id
1 'polypeptide(L)'
;MSVLGTSSLSAQIRGSNIVVTVTPDHQDWNYRVGEKANFTVNVRKSGTLLNQVKVDYEAGPAMFPEVKKSTTLKDGTMKWCGSLNRPGFYRLKVIAHVDGKDYEGLCTAGFSPEKIQPFAQELKDFDAFWKKALDEARQNDLNPTKVLLPERCTKDKNVYEISYNNNRWGSKMYGILSVPVKEGKYPALLRVPGAGVR
;
A
#
# COMPACT_ATOMS: atom_id res chain seq x y z
N MET A 1 13.65 -18.71 52.46
CA MET A 1 12.94 -18.86 51.17
C MET A 1 13.28 -17.67 50.30
N SER A 2 14.15 -17.86 49.32
CA SER A 2 14.62 -16.81 48.40
C SER A 2 13.75 -16.90 47.11
N VAL A 3 13.01 -15.84 46.79
CA VAL A 3 12.21 -15.76 45.59
C VAL A 3 13.11 -15.20 44.48
N LEU A 4 13.50 -16.06 43.56
CA LEU A 4 14.20 -15.67 42.33
C LEU A 4 13.17 -15.03 41.37
N GLY A 5 13.24 -13.71 41.22
CA GLY A 5 12.48 -12.98 40.22
C GLY A 5 13.03 -13.27 38.82
N THR A 6 12.27 -13.92 37.98
CA THR A 6 12.54 -14.05 36.54
C THR A 6 12.24 -12.75 35.84
N SER A 7 13.27 -11.98 35.53
CA SER A 7 13.15 -10.82 34.62
C SER A 7 13.00 -11.31 33.19
N SER A 8 11.83 -11.13 32.62
CA SER A 8 11.60 -11.34 31.18
C SER A 8 12.38 -10.30 30.38
N LEU A 9 13.44 -10.74 29.71
CA LEU A 9 14.11 -9.95 28.68
C LEU A 9 13.19 -9.83 27.46
N SER A 10 12.49 -8.71 27.33
CA SER A 10 11.84 -8.39 26.08
C SER A 10 12.91 -8.00 25.06
N ALA A 11 13.09 -8.81 24.02
CA ALA A 11 13.94 -8.48 22.89
C ALA A 11 13.33 -7.25 22.18
N GLN A 12 13.94 -6.08 22.35
CA GLN A 12 13.63 -4.92 21.52
C GLN A 12 14.02 -5.25 20.09
N ILE A 13 13.05 -5.20 19.17
CA ILE A 13 13.31 -5.22 17.73
C ILE A 13 14.10 -3.94 17.44
N ARG A 14 15.43 -4.06 17.34
CA ARG A 14 16.27 -2.95 16.90
C ARG A 14 15.98 -2.74 15.42
N GLY A 15 15.31 -1.63 15.07
CA GLY A 15 15.24 -1.15 13.70
C GLY A 15 16.65 -1.03 13.12
N SER A 16 16.78 -1.14 11.80
CA SER A 16 18.07 -0.97 11.13
C SER A 16 18.69 0.36 11.55
N ASN A 17 19.96 0.36 11.98
CA ASN A 17 20.70 1.58 12.28
C ASN A 17 21.17 2.32 11.01
N ILE A 18 20.98 1.71 9.82
CA ILE A 18 21.21 2.32 8.52
C ILE A 18 19.88 2.82 7.97
N VAL A 19 19.84 4.09 7.58
CA VAL A 19 18.66 4.75 7.01
C VAL A 19 19.08 5.46 5.73
N VAL A 20 18.38 5.19 4.64
CA VAL A 20 18.49 5.90 3.36
C VAL A 20 17.26 6.78 3.22
N THR A 21 17.46 8.10 3.16
CA THR A 21 16.38 9.06 2.95
C THR A 21 16.52 9.70 1.58
N VAL A 22 15.41 9.87 0.88
CA VAL A 22 15.31 10.63 -0.36
C VAL A 22 14.21 11.67 -0.15
N THR A 23 14.56 12.94 -0.19
CA THR A 23 13.64 14.05 0.05
C THR A 23 13.63 15.02 -1.10
N PRO A 24 12.47 15.47 -1.60
CA PRO A 24 12.37 16.50 -2.60
C PRO A 24 12.47 17.89 -1.94
N ASP A 25 12.69 18.93 -2.75
CA ASP A 25 12.74 20.30 -2.28
C ASP A 25 11.34 20.91 -2.02
N HIS A 26 10.28 20.36 -2.60
CA HIS A 26 8.90 20.74 -2.28
C HIS A 26 8.33 19.86 -1.18
N GLN A 27 7.74 20.48 -0.15
CA GLN A 27 7.17 19.76 1.01
C GLN A 27 5.90 18.96 0.66
N ASP A 28 5.14 19.42 -0.33
CA ASP A 28 3.91 18.77 -0.81
C ASP A 28 4.17 17.75 -1.93
N TRP A 29 5.44 17.62 -2.37
CA TRP A 29 5.92 16.71 -3.42
C TRP A 29 5.29 16.96 -4.79
N ASN A 30 4.71 18.14 -5.01
CA ASN A 30 4.03 18.52 -6.24
C ASN A 30 4.85 19.56 -7.02
N TYR A 31 4.90 19.35 -8.33
CA TYR A 31 5.63 20.16 -9.30
C TYR A 31 4.75 20.40 -10.52
N ARG A 32 5.01 21.45 -11.24
CA ARG A 32 4.41 21.68 -12.55
C ARG A 32 5.16 20.87 -13.61
N VAL A 33 4.45 20.48 -14.68
CA VAL A 33 5.11 19.89 -15.86
C VAL A 33 6.22 20.83 -16.35
N GLY A 34 7.42 20.29 -16.60
CA GLY A 34 8.62 21.01 -17.00
C GLY A 34 9.42 21.63 -15.86
N GLU A 35 8.90 21.71 -14.65
CA GLU A 35 9.62 22.16 -13.48
C GLU A 35 10.73 21.16 -13.09
N LYS A 36 11.74 21.62 -12.34
CA LYS A 36 12.83 20.79 -11.83
C LYS A 36 12.57 20.39 -10.38
N ALA A 37 12.43 19.10 -10.14
CA ALA A 37 12.40 18.54 -8.80
C ALA A 37 13.83 18.22 -8.34
N ASN A 38 14.27 18.83 -7.23
CA ASN A 38 15.58 18.59 -6.68
C ASN A 38 15.47 17.64 -5.49
N PHE A 39 16.07 16.47 -5.62
CA PHE A 39 16.09 15.46 -4.56
C PHE A 39 17.42 15.51 -3.81
N THR A 40 17.33 15.37 -2.49
CA THR A 40 18.49 15.19 -1.63
C THR A 40 18.43 13.77 -1.05
N VAL A 41 19.48 13.00 -1.29
CA VAL A 41 19.67 11.66 -0.75
C VAL A 41 20.64 11.73 0.41
N ASN A 42 20.33 11.08 1.54
CA ASN A 42 21.24 10.92 2.65
C ASN A 42 21.26 9.46 3.09
N VAL A 43 22.45 8.92 3.27
CA VAL A 43 22.70 7.61 3.88
C VAL A 43 23.30 7.82 5.26
N ARG A 44 22.61 7.35 6.30
CA ARG A 44 23.02 7.55 7.70
C ARG A 44 23.16 6.21 8.42
N LYS A 45 24.16 6.14 9.30
CA LYS A 45 24.32 5.07 10.27
C LYS A 45 24.19 5.66 11.67
N SER A 46 23.22 5.19 12.44
CA SER A 46 22.92 5.72 13.78
C SER A 46 22.80 7.25 13.83
N GLY A 47 22.15 7.86 12.82
CA GLY A 47 21.95 9.30 12.72
C GLY A 47 23.06 10.10 12.05
N THR A 48 24.28 9.56 11.89
CA THR A 48 25.42 10.22 11.27
C THR A 48 25.55 9.84 9.79
N LEU A 49 25.90 10.79 8.92
CA LEU A 49 26.17 10.53 7.51
C LEU A 49 27.30 9.52 7.33
N LEU A 50 27.10 8.57 6.45
CA LEU A 50 28.03 7.47 6.21
C LEU A 50 28.94 7.79 5.02
N ASN A 51 30.22 7.96 5.28
CA ASN A 51 31.22 8.26 4.24
C ASN A 51 31.55 7.01 3.39
N GLN A 52 31.95 7.24 2.13
CA GLN A 52 32.43 6.21 1.20
C GLN A 52 31.42 5.06 0.99
N VAL A 53 30.12 5.38 0.93
CA VAL A 53 29.07 4.38 0.74
C VAL A 53 28.78 4.17 -0.74
N LYS A 54 28.84 2.92 -1.21
CA LYS A 54 28.41 2.53 -2.55
C LYS A 54 26.91 2.51 -2.62
N VAL A 55 26.34 3.13 -3.68
CA VAL A 55 24.91 3.15 -3.93
C VAL A 55 24.62 2.82 -5.39
N ASP A 56 23.54 2.11 -5.61
CA ASP A 56 22.87 2.00 -6.88
C ASP A 56 21.64 2.90 -6.89
N TYR A 57 21.37 3.57 -7.99
CA TYR A 57 20.19 4.41 -8.10
C TYR A 57 19.50 4.30 -9.44
N GLU A 58 18.17 4.43 -9.39
CA GLU A 58 17.28 4.47 -10.53
C GLU A 58 16.47 5.76 -10.49
N ALA A 59 16.37 6.46 -11.64
CA ALA A 59 15.64 7.70 -11.74
C ALA A 59 14.86 7.79 -13.06
N GLY A 60 13.66 8.38 -13.01
CA GLY A 60 12.81 8.56 -14.19
C GLY A 60 11.32 8.44 -13.86
N PRO A 61 10.46 8.29 -14.89
CA PRO A 61 9.04 7.99 -14.69
C PRO A 61 8.83 6.78 -13.78
N ALA A 62 7.88 6.82 -12.87
CA ALA A 62 7.78 5.94 -11.69
C ALA A 62 7.83 4.45 -11.99
N MET A 63 7.43 3.90 -13.04
CA MET A 63 7.53 2.47 -13.38
C MET A 63 8.54 2.19 -14.49
N PHE A 64 9.12 3.24 -15.07
CA PHE A 64 9.99 3.16 -16.24
C PHE A 64 11.22 4.03 -16.04
N PRO A 65 12.17 3.63 -15.17
CA PRO A 65 13.38 4.40 -14.91
C PRO A 65 14.22 4.52 -16.19
N GLU A 66 14.61 5.75 -16.51
CA GLU A 66 15.46 6.07 -17.68
C GLU A 66 16.94 6.03 -17.33
N VAL A 67 17.25 6.21 -16.05
CA VAL A 67 18.62 6.19 -15.53
C VAL A 67 18.76 5.07 -14.53
N LYS A 68 19.81 4.25 -14.72
CA LYS A 68 20.26 3.23 -13.75
C LYS A 68 21.77 3.31 -13.66
N LYS A 69 22.29 3.68 -12.48
CA LYS A 69 23.73 3.88 -12.29
C LYS A 69 24.16 3.51 -10.88
N SER A 70 25.46 3.25 -10.75
CA SER A 70 26.13 3.05 -9.46
C SER A 70 27.11 4.18 -9.23
N THR A 71 27.27 4.60 -7.98
CA THR A 71 28.26 5.59 -7.57
C THR A 71 28.68 5.36 -6.13
N THR A 72 29.75 6.04 -5.69
CA THR A 72 30.17 6.05 -4.29
C THR A 72 29.96 7.44 -3.71
N LEU A 73 29.16 7.54 -2.67
CA LEU A 73 28.92 8.79 -1.96
C LEU A 73 30.07 9.05 -0.99
N LYS A 74 30.88 10.11 -1.25
CA LYS A 74 32.06 10.42 -0.45
C LYS A 74 31.71 10.83 0.98
N ASP A 75 30.61 11.57 1.13
CA ASP A 75 30.12 12.16 2.38
C ASP A 75 28.71 11.66 2.80
N GLY A 76 28.26 10.57 2.19
CA GLY A 76 26.94 9.99 2.47
C GLY A 76 25.76 10.78 1.90
N THR A 77 26.01 11.75 1.03
CA THR A 77 24.96 12.58 0.41
C THR A 77 25.06 12.60 -1.11
N MET A 78 23.92 12.76 -1.78
CA MET A 78 23.80 12.95 -3.21
C MET A 78 22.66 13.89 -3.52
N LYS A 79 22.86 14.76 -4.52
CA LYS A 79 21.78 15.56 -5.09
C LYS A 79 21.43 15.03 -6.47
N TRP A 80 20.13 15.00 -6.77
CA TRP A 80 19.59 14.61 -8.05
C TRP A 80 18.55 15.61 -8.52
N CYS A 81 18.52 15.89 -9.81
CA CYS A 81 17.51 16.75 -10.41
C CYS A 81 16.74 15.96 -11.47
N GLY A 82 15.43 15.94 -11.38
CA GLY A 82 14.53 15.30 -12.33
C GLY A 82 13.44 16.25 -12.82
N SER A 83 12.87 15.94 -13.98
CA SER A 83 11.73 16.68 -14.54
C SER A 83 10.90 15.77 -15.42
N LEU A 84 9.61 16.08 -15.59
CA LEU A 84 8.74 15.45 -16.59
C LEU A 84 8.16 16.52 -17.52
N ASN A 85 8.08 16.21 -18.81
CA ASN A 85 7.46 17.05 -19.83
C ASN A 85 5.96 16.74 -20.04
N ARG A 86 5.40 15.83 -19.24
CA ARG A 86 3.99 15.41 -19.25
C ARG A 86 3.51 15.16 -17.83
N PRO A 87 2.20 15.25 -17.55
CA PRO A 87 1.64 14.86 -16.25
C PRO A 87 2.01 13.43 -15.88
N GLY A 88 2.38 13.21 -14.60
CA GLY A 88 2.81 11.90 -14.15
C GLY A 88 3.61 11.96 -12.86
N PHE A 89 4.33 10.88 -12.59
CA PHE A 89 5.13 10.71 -11.38
C PHE A 89 6.58 10.40 -11.74
N TYR A 90 7.51 11.14 -11.16
CA TYR A 90 8.95 10.93 -11.26
C TYR A 90 9.46 10.29 -9.98
N ARG A 91 10.22 9.20 -10.08
CA ARG A 91 10.76 8.48 -8.93
C ARG A 91 12.28 8.48 -8.94
N LEU A 92 12.86 8.74 -7.77
CA LEU A 92 14.25 8.45 -7.47
C LEU A 92 14.28 7.33 -6.41
N LYS A 93 14.87 6.21 -6.75
CA LYS A 93 15.11 5.06 -5.87
C LYS A 93 16.62 4.90 -5.68
N VAL A 94 17.06 4.67 -4.46
CA VAL A 94 18.47 4.51 -4.11
C VAL A 94 18.62 3.28 -3.21
N ILE A 95 19.59 2.43 -3.52
CA ILE A 95 19.96 1.26 -2.72
C ILE A 95 21.39 1.48 -2.24
N ALA A 96 21.59 1.57 -0.94
CA ALA A 96 22.90 1.67 -0.31
C ALA A 96 23.40 0.29 0.12
N HIS A 97 24.63 -0.05 -0.25
CA HIS A 97 25.29 -1.31 0.11
C HIS A 97 26.18 -1.08 1.32
N VAL A 98 25.76 -1.58 2.49
CA VAL A 98 26.49 -1.39 3.76
C VAL A 98 26.60 -2.71 4.51
N ASP A 99 27.81 -3.08 4.90
CA ASP A 99 28.08 -4.30 5.68
C ASP A 99 27.45 -5.58 5.06
N GLY A 100 27.51 -5.69 3.71
CA GLY A 100 26.97 -6.83 2.95
C GLY A 100 25.44 -6.90 2.88
N LYS A 101 24.75 -5.81 3.22
CA LYS A 101 23.28 -5.69 3.15
C LYS A 101 22.85 -4.48 2.32
N ASP A 102 21.68 -4.59 1.75
CA ASP A 102 21.04 -3.55 0.94
C ASP A 102 20.00 -2.77 1.75
N TYR A 103 20.07 -1.44 1.64
CA TYR A 103 19.14 -0.52 2.29
C TYR A 103 18.55 0.41 1.26
N GLU A 104 17.23 0.40 1.14
CA GLU A 104 16.49 1.17 0.14
C GLU A 104 15.96 2.48 0.72
N GLY A 105 16.05 3.54 -0.10
CA GLY A 105 15.33 4.78 0.07
C GLY A 105 14.72 5.18 -1.26
N LEU A 106 13.51 5.72 -1.26
CA LEU A 106 12.85 6.21 -2.47
C LEU A 106 11.98 7.44 -2.19
N CYS A 107 11.82 8.27 -3.21
CA CYS A 107 10.85 9.34 -3.25
C CYS A 107 10.20 9.41 -4.63
N THR A 108 8.92 9.80 -4.67
CA THR A 108 8.17 9.98 -5.91
C THR A 108 7.53 11.35 -5.90
N ALA A 109 7.91 12.21 -6.86
CA ALA A 109 7.34 13.54 -7.07
C ALA A 109 6.23 13.51 -8.11
N GLY A 110 5.12 14.21 -7.84
CA GLY A 110 3.99 14.37 -8.76
C GLY A 110 4.17 15.59 -9.66
N PHE A 111 4.08 15.41 -10.96
CA PHE A 111 4.12 16.49 -11.94
C PHE A 111 2.74 16.74 -12.52
N SER A 112 2.08 17.80 -12.06
CA SER A 112 0.68 18.12 -12.38
C SER A 112 -0.22 16.89 -12.40
N PRO A 113 -0.25 16.08 -11.29
CA PRO A 113 -0.98 14.80 -11.26
C PRO A 113 -2.48 14.98 -11.51
N GLU A 114 -3.03 16.15 -11.21
CA GLU A 114 -4.42 16.52 -11.48
C GLU A 114 -4.76 16.58 -12.98
N LYS A 115 -3.73 16.64 -13.85
CA LYS A 115 -3.87 16.69 -15.31
C LYS A 115 -3.68 15.32 -15.98
N ILE A 116 -3.47 14.26 -15.21
CA ILE A 116 -3.37 12.91 -15.75
C ILE A 116 -4.71 12.52 -16.35
N GLN A 117 -4.72 12.18 -17.63
CA GLN A 117 -5.91 11.72 -18.33
C GLN A 117 -6.04 10.20 -18.22
N PRO A 118 -7.24 9.66 -18.05
CA PRO A 118 -7.47 8.22 -18.11
C PRO A 118 -6.98 7.65 -19.44
N PHE A 119 -6.22 6.55 -19.37
CA PHE A 119 -5.79 5.82 -20.57
C PHE A 119 -6.94 5.04 -21.20
N ALA A 120 -7.77 4.42 -20.35
CA ALA A 120 -8.95 3.69 -20.78
C ALA A 120 -10.17 4.63 -20.79
N GLN A 121 -10.94 4.58 -21.88
CA GLN A 121 -12.24 5.22 -21.96
C GLN A 121 -13.32 4.22 -21.55
N GLU A 122 -14.32 4.71 -20.86
CA GLU A 122 -15.50 3.92 -20.55
C GLU A 122 -16.22 3.52 -21.86
N LEU A 123 -16.62 2.26 -21.94
CA LEU A 123 -17.36 1.76 -23.08
C LEU A 123 -18.72 2.44 -23.15
N LYS A 124 -19.21 2.75 -24.37
CA LYS A 124 -20.47 3.48 -24.56
C LYS A 124 -21.69 2.76 -23.99
N ASP A 125 -21.61 1.46 -23.85
CA ASP A 125 -22.68 0.59 -23.33
C ASP A 125 -22.46 0.18 -21.86
N PHE A 126 -21.46 0.72 -21.15
CA PHE A 126 -21.09 0.33 -19.79
C PHE A 126 -22.28 0.42 -18.83
N ASP A 127 -22.96 1.56 -18.80
CA ASP A 127 -24.12 1.76 -17.93
C ASP A 127 -25.30 0.85 -18.31
N ALA A 128 -25.55 0.68 -19.59
CA ALA A 128 -26.62 -0.18 -20.08
C ALA A 128 -26.35 -1.65 -19.76
N PHE A 129 -25.10 -2.09 -19.91
CA PHE A 129 -24.67 -3.44 -19.55
C PHE A 129 -24.88 -3.72 -18.05
N TRP A 130 -24.38 -2.83 -17.20
CA TRP A 130 -24.50 -3.02 -15.75
C TRP A 130 -25.94 -2.87 -15.26
N LYS A 131 -26.71 -1.93 -15.84
CA LYS A 131 -28.14 -1.81 -15.52
C LYS A 131 -28.88 -3.11 -15.82
N LYS A 132 -28.68 -3.69 -17.00
CA LYS A 132 -29.29 -4.97 -17.38
C LYS A 132 -28.88 -6.09 -16.42
N ALA A 133 -27.58 -6.23 -16.12
CA ALA A 133 -27.08 -7.25 -15.22
C ALA A 133 -27.66 -7.14 -13.79
N LEU A 134 -27.81 -5.91 -13.29
CA LEU A 134 -28.43 -5.65 -11.98
C LEU A 134 -29.94 -5.93 -12.00
N ASP A 135 -30.64 -5.55 -13.05
CA ASP A 135 -32.07 -5.81 -13.19
C ASP A 135 -32.35 -7.32 -13.26
N GLU A 136 -31.53 -8.08 -13.98
CA GLU A 136 -31.59 -9.54 -14.00
C GLU A 136 -31.30 -10.16 -12.64
N ALA A 137 -30.26 -9.68 -11.93
CA ALA A 137 -29.93 -10.17 -10.60
C ALA A 137 -31.05 -9.92 -9.58
N ARG A 138 -31.72 -8.78 -9.66
CA ARG A 138 -32.86 -8.41 -8.77
C ARG A 138 -34.10 -9.26 -8.95
N GLN A 139 -34.22 -10.00 -10.06
CA GLN A 139 -35.31 -10.94 -10.28
C GLN A 139 -35.21 -12.22 -9.44
N ASN A 140 -34.03 -12.49 -8.86
CA ASN A 140 -33.79 -13.64 -8.03
C ASN A 140 -33.97 -13.28 -6.57
N ASP A 141 -34.79 -14.05 -5.84
CA ASP A 141 -34.94 -13.92 -4.39
C ASP A 141 -33.62 -14.21 -3.71
N LEU A 142 -33.23 -13.37 -2.77
CA LEU A 142 -31.97 -13.53 -2.04
C LEU A 142 -31.92 -14.80 -1.20
N ASN A 143 -33.07 -15.26 -0.65
CA ASN A 143 -33.18 -16.42 0.24
C ASN A 143 -32.00 -16.53 1.22
N PRO A 144 -31.81 -15.52 2.09
CA PRO A 144 -30.65 -15.49 2.97
C PRO A 144 -30.75 -16.56 4.04
N THR A 145 -29.66 -17.23 4.32
CA THR A 145 -29.51 -18.13 5.47
C THR A 145 -28.50 -17.59 6.46
N LYS A 146 -28.67 -17.95 7.72
CA LYS A 146 -27.80 -17.50 8.80
C LYS A 146 -27.65 -18.63 9.82
N VAL A 147 -26.45 -19.20 9.93
CA VAL A 147 -26.15 -20.34 10.84
C VAL A 147 -25.11 -19.87 11.84
N LEU A 148 -25.39 -20.01 13.13
CA LEU A 148 -24.45 -19.66 14.21
C LEU A 148 -23.24 -20.60 14.16
N LEU A 149 -22.04 -20.05 14.35
CA LEU A 149 -20.78 -20.77 14.51
C LEU A 149 -20.32 -20.63 15.98
N PRO A 150 -20.76 -21.48 16.91
CA PRO A 150 -20.50 -21.32 18.33
C PRO A 150 -18.99 -21.25 18.65
N GLU A 151 -18.19 -22.04 17.94
CA GLU A 151 -16.73 -22.14 18.11
C GLU A 151 -15.99 -20.84 17.75
N ARG A 152 -16.66 -19.92 17.04
CA ARG A 152 -16.12 -18.59 16.64
C ARG A 152 -16.72 -17.45 17.44
N CYS A 153 -17.71 -17.72 18.28
CA CYS A 153 -18.34 -16.72 19.13
C CYS A 153 -17.44 -16.33 20.30
N THR A 154 -17.61 -15.12 20.80
CA THR A 154 -17.01 -14.65 22.06
C THR A 154 -18.08 -14.06 22.96
N LYS A 155 -17.74 -13.66 24.17
CA LYS A 155 -18.68 -12.97 25.07
C LYS A 155 -19.26 -11.68 24.50
N ASP A 156 -18.56 -11.04 23.55
CA ASP A 156 -18.89 -9.73 23.01
C ASP A 156 -19.42 -9.78 21.57
N LYS A 157 -19.27 -10.91 20.87
CA LYS A 157 -19.71 -11.06 19.47
C LYS A 157 -20.24 -12.45 19.15
N ASN A 158 -21.29 -12.51 18.34
CA ASN A 158 -21.77 -13.69 17.65
C ASN A 158 -21.21 -13.76 16.24
N VAL A 159 -20.85 -14.95 15.79
CA VAL A 159 -20.32 -15.19 14.44
C VAL A 159 -21.22 -16.19 13.73
N TYR A 160 -21.58 -15.87 12.50
CA TYR A 160 -22.48 -16.68 11.68
C TYR A 160 -21.85 -16.96 10.33
N GLU A 161 -22.08 -18.15 9.81
CA GLU A 161 -22.04 -18.39 8.38
C GLU A 161 -23.34 -17.85 7.76
N ILE A 162 -23.19 -17.07 6.71
CA ILE A 162 -24.34 -16.59 5.93
C ILE A 162 -24.23 -17.10 4.51
N SER A 163 -25.38 -17.37 3.89
CA SER A 163 -25.43 -17.58 2.45
C SER A 163 -26.65 -16.89 1.85
N TYR A 164 -26.58 -16.56 0.59
CA TYR A 164 -27.68 -15.99 -0.18
C TYR A 164 -27.53 -16.33 -1.66
N ASN A 165 -28.65 -16.29 -2.38
CA ASN A 165 -28.65 -16.53 -3.81
C ASN A 165 -27.94 -15.40 -4.56
N ASN A 166 -27.15 -15.76 -5.55
CA ASN A 166 -26.50 -14.84 -6.47
C ASN A 166 -27.41 -14.58 -7.69
N ASN A 167 -26.85 -13.89 -8.69
CA ASN A 167 -27.52 -13.53 -9.93
C ASN A 167 -27.90 -14.70 -10.85
N ARG A 168 -27.46 -15.93 -10.57
CA ARG A 168 -27.77 -17.11 -11.38
C ARG A 168 -28.49 -18.16 -10.53
N TRP A 169 -29.45 -18.84 -11.16
CA TRP A 169 -30.17 -19.94 -10.53
C TRP A 169 -29.20 -21.02 -10.01
N GLY A 170 -29.39 -21.42 -8.75
CA GLY A 170 -28.53 -22.40 -8.08
C GLY A 170 -27.17 -21.90 -7.63
N SER A 171 -26.79 -20.66 -7.96
CA SER A 171 -25.55 -20.05 -7.51
C SER A 171 -25.73 -19.36 -6.15
N LYS A 172 -24.87 -19.67 -5.19
CA LYS A 172 -24.88 -19.05 -3.87
C LYS A 172 -23.59 -18.31 -3.56
N MET A 173 -23.74 -17.22 -2.82
CA MET A 173 -22.63 -16.51 -2.17
C MET A 173 -22.60 -16.90 -0.70
N TYR A 174 -21.39 -17.10 -0.17
CA TYR A 174 -21.16 -17.42 1.23
C TYR A 174 -20.31 -16.34 1.88
N GLY A 175 -20.53 -16.13 3.17
CA GLY A 175 -19.77 -15.16 3.92
C GLY A 175 -19.79 -15.44 5.42
N ILE A 176 -18.96 -14.72 6.15
CA ILE A 176 -18.94 -14.71 7.61
C ILE A 176 -19.47 -13.37 8.09
N LEU A 177 -20.49 -13.42 8.93
CA LEU A 177 -21.08 -12.26 9.57
C LEU A 177 -20.71 -12.25 11.07
N SER A 178 -20.03 -11.20 11.51
CA SER A 178 -19.79 -10.97 12.94
C SER A 178 -20.64 -9.80 13.42
N VAL A 179 -21.44 -10.03 14.48
CA VAL A 179 -22.28 -9.00 15.08
C VAL A 179 -22.04 -8.92 16.59
N PRO A 180 -22.08 -7.72 17.19
CA PRO A 180 -22.04 -7.58 18.63
C PRO A 180 -23.20 -8.35 19.31
N VAL A 181 -22.94 -8.93 20.50
CA VAL A 181 -23.98 -9.55 21.31
C VAL A 181 -24.95 -8.52 21.87
N LYS A 182 -24.42 -7.35 22.27
CA LYS A 182 -25.23 -6.24 22.76
C LYS A 182 -26.08 -5.67 21.63
N GLU A 183 -27.37 -5.56 21.85
CA GLU A 183 -28.29 -4.92 20.91
C GLU A 183 -27.97 -3.45 20.70
N GLY A 184 -28.10 -2.96 19.45
CA GLY A 184 -27.82 -1.59 19.09
C GLY A 184 -27.67 -1.38 17.58
N LYS A 185 -27.47 -0.13 17.17
CA LYS A 185 -27.12 0.22 15.80
C LYS A 185 -25.62 0.39 15.71
N TYR A 186 -24.99 -0.33 14.82
CA TYR A 186 -23.53 -0.34 14.64
C TYR A 186 -23.18 -0.04 13.18
N PRO A 187 -22.03 0.62 12.93
CA PRO A 187 -21.50 0.73 11.58
C PRO A 187 -21.25 -0.66 10.98
N ALA A 188 -21.62 -0.86 9.72
CA ALA A 188 -21.37 -2.11 9.00
C ALA A 188 -20.12 -1.96 8.12
N LEU A 189 -19.24 -2.98 8.15
CA LEU A 189 -18.05 -3.07 7.32
C LEU A 189 -18.14 -4.31 6.43
N LEU A 190 -18.25 -4.11 5.11
CA LEU A 190 -18.13 -5.19 4.14
C LEU A 190 -16.66 -5.37 3.75
N ARG A 191 -16.14 -6.58 3.93
CA ARG A 191 -14.82 -6.98 3.43
C ARG A 191 -14.98 -8.02 2.34
N VAL A 192 -14.50 -7.71 1.15
CA VAL A 192 -14.41 -8.67 0.05
C VAL A 192 -12.96 -9.13 -0.13
N PRO A 193 -12.72 -10.42 -0.44
CA PRO A 193 -11.37 -10.88 -0.75
C PRO A 193 -10.86 -10.20 -2.03
N GLY A 194 -9.56 -10.03 -2.13
CA GLY A 194 -8.91 -9.67 -3.39
C GLY A 194 -9.00 -10.82 -4.40
N ALA A 195 -8.49 -10.61 -5.60
CA ALA A 195 -8.41 -11.65 -6.62
C ALA A 195 -7.57 -12.84 -6.12
N GLY A 196 -8.16 -14.04 -6.14
CA GLY A 196 -7.55 -15.29 -5.69
C GLY A 196 -8.23 -15.91 -4.47
N VAL A 197 -8.16 -17.22 -4.39
CA VAL A 197 -8.60 -18.01 -3.23
C VAL A 197 -7.46 -17.97 -2.20
N ARG A 198 -7.78 -17.59 -0.99
CA ARG A 198 -6.88 -17.65 0.18
C ARG A 198 -7.43 -18.61 1.21
#